data_7d29cd1161fc0db493b72d3a02c77acf
#
_entry.id   7d29cd1161fc0db493b72d3a02c77acf
#
_cell.length_a   1.000
_cell.length_b   1.000
_cell.length_c   1.000
_cell.angle_alpha   90.00
_cell.angle_beta   90.00
_cell.angle_gamma   90.00
#
_symmetry.space_group_name_H-M   'P 1'
#
loop_
_entity.id
_entity.type
_entity.pdbx_description
1 polymer ?
#
loop_
_entity_poly.entity_id
_entity_poly.type
_entity_poly.pdbx_seq_one_letter_code
_entity_poly.pdbx_strand_id
1 'polypeptide(L)'
;MSPTPILLLKTKSSPHDGYEDFFSQKNYTPTFIPVLEHRFLKNNLTQVRDQFSAGAFNNASTRKYGGLIFTSQRAVEGFAQMIEEEKDVTFNIQTTPPLILYTVGPATARTLTTLRDKHLPSALIHGADTGTGENLAHFILSHYDSLYPTHKPALLFLVGEVRRDIIPKTLMDKTLPVEKRVGVEELVVYETGVMESFEGDFADVVGRSSGDIWVVVFSPTGCEAMLRVLGLGPFAGTGTGTGAGNGKVFVATIGPTTRDHLREKFGFEAHVCAPKPSPEGVLEGIEKFMSGV
;
A
#
# COMPACT_ATOMS: atom_id res chain seq x y z
N MET A 1 31.70 25.77 -2.33
CA MET A 1 31.50 24.48 -3.00
C MET A 1 29.99 24.38 -3.32
N SER A 2 29.65 23.83 -4.48
CA SER A 2 28.24 23.57 -4.79
C SER A 2 27.66 22.54 -3.82
N PRO A 3 26.38 22.62 -3.42
CA PRO A 3 25.77 21.63 -2.55
C PRO A 3 25.81 20.23 -3.17
N THR A 4 26.03 19.21 -2.35
CA THR A 4 26.09 17.81 -2.80
C THR A 4 24.67 17.29 -3.05
N PRO A 5 24.36 16.72 -4.23
CA PRO A 5 23.06 16.10 -4.47
C PRO A 5 22.82 14.92 -3.54
N ILE A 6 21.62 14.86 -2.93
CA ILE A 6 21.17 13.72 -2.14
C ILE A 6 19.79 13.30 -2.64
N LEU A 7 19.72 12.10 -3.21
CA LEU A 7 18.52 11.54 -3.82
C LEU A 7 17.80 10.66 -2.78
N LEU A 8 16.62 11.07 -2.41
CA LEU A 8 15.81 10.42 -1.38
C LEU A 8 14.74 9.53 -2.05
N LEU A 9 14.96 8.22 -2.05
CA LEU A 9 14.06 7.25 -2.70
C LEU A 9 12.80 7.04 -1.86
N LYS A 10 11.97 8.07 -1.82
CA LYS A 10 10.68 8.09 -1.10
C LYS A 10 9.78 9.19 -1.66
N THR A 11 8.48 9.05 -1.43
CA THR A 11 7.53 10.16 -1.64
C THR A 11 7.78 11.25 -0.62
N LYS A 12 7.80 12.50 -1.07
CA LYS A 12 7.90 13.67 -0.19
C LYS A 12 6.67 13.76 0.70
N SER A 13 6.86 13.97 1.99
CA SER A 13 5.76 14.16 2.95
C SER A 13 5.16 15.56 2.79
N SER A 14 3.84 15.68 3.03
CA SER A 14 3.12 16.96 2.99
C SER A 14 2.50 17.22 4.37
N PRO A 15 2.45 18.48 4.86
CA PRO A 15 2.91 19.72 4.22
C PRO A 15 4.42 19.97 4.30
N HIS A 16 5.16 19.27 5.14
CA HIS A 16 6.61 19.41 5.37
C HIS A 16 7.29 18.04 5.36
N ASP A 17 8.54 17.99 4.91
CA ASP A 17 9.37 16.79 4.97
C ASP A 17 10.67 17.10 5.73
N GLY A 18 10.87 16.41 6.86
CA GLY A 18 12.02 16.64 7.73
C GLY A 18 13.38 16.36 7.05
N TYR A 19 13.43 15.51 6.01
CA TYR A 19 14.65 15.29 5.23
C TYR A 19 14.98 16.51 4.36
N GLU A 20 13.97 17.12 3.73
CA GLU A 20 14.18 18.33 2.95
C GLU A 20 14.69 19.48 3.83
N ASP A 21 13.96 19.74 4.94
CA ASP A 21 14.29 20.82 5.85
C ASP A 21 15.70 20.66 6.43
N PHE A 22 16.07 19.44 6.80
CA PHE A 22 17.36 19.13 7.41
C PHE A 22 18.52 19.21 6.40
N PHE A 23 18.43 18.51 5.27
CA PHE A 23 19.52 18.44 4.31
C PHE A 23 19.77 19.74 3.57
N SER A 24 18.73 20.54 3.31
CA SER A 24 18.87 21.87 2.72
C SER A 24 19.72 22.83 3.58
N GLN A 25 19.74 22.61 4.92
CA GLN A 25 20.53 23.40 5.86
C GLN A 25 22.00 22.88 6.00
N LYS A 26 22.33 21.73 5.41
CA LYS A 26 23.59 21.02 5.59
C LYS A 26 24.45 20.92 4.33
N ASN A 27 24.30 21.88 3.41
CA ASN A 27 25.01 21.94 2.13
C ASN A 27 24.75 20.73 1.22
N TYR A 28 23.53 20.17 1.28
CA TYR A 28 23.01 19.15 0.35
C TYR A 28 21.85 19.72 -0.47
N THR A 29 21.63 19.13 -1.65
CA THR A 29 20.44 19.40 -2.46
C THR A 29 19.55 18.16 -2.45
N PRO A 30 18.54 18.09 -1.58
CA PRO A 30 17.64 16.93 -1.51
C PRO A 30 16.70 16.89 -2.71
N THR A 31 16.62 15.74 -3.36
CA THR A 31 15.65 15.44 -4.43
C THR A 31 14.87 14.19 -4.08
N PHE A 32 13.56 14.29 -4.06
CA PHE A 32 12.68 13.16 -3.77
C PHE A 32 12.31 12.42 -5.06
N ILE A 33 12.46 11.11 -5.02
CA ILE A 33 12.08 10.23 -6.13
C ILE A 33 11.15 9.17 -5.56
N PRO A 34 9.84 9.27 -5.82
CA PRO A 34 8.87 8.29 -5.37
C PRO A 34 9.20 6.90 -5.94
N VAL A 35 9.22 5.90 -5.07
CA VAL A 35 9.54 4.52 -5.44
C VAL A 35 8.28 3.66 -5.50
N LEU A 36 7.32 3.94 -4.61
CA LEU A 36 6.15 3.10 -4.39
C LEU A 36 4.90 3.78 -4.89
N GLU A 37 4.06 2.99 -5.53
CA GLU A 37 2.70 3.36 -5.84
C GLU A 37 1.73 2.28 -5.39
N HIS A 38 0.49 2.68 -5.14
CA HIS A 38 -0.61 1.76 -4.98
C HIS A 38 -1.26 1.52 -6.34
N ARG A 39 -1.38 0.25 -6.71
CA ARG A 39 -2.03 -0.17 -7.95
C ARG A 39 -3.30 -0.92 -7.64
N PHE A 40 -4.38 -0.58 -8.34
CA PHE A 40 -5.59 -1.37 -8.29
C PHE A 40 -5.47 -2.59 -9.19
N LEU A 41 -5.83 -3.76 -8.67
CA LEU A 41 -5.83 -5.00 -9.42
C LEU A 41 -7.12 -5.10 -10.24
N LYS A 42 -7.08 -4.57 -11.46
CA LYS A 42 -8.25 -4.45 -12.35
C LYS A 42 -8.97 -5.79 -12.56
N ASN A 43 -8.22 -6.88 -12.75
CA ASN A 43 -8.81 -8.22 -12.93
C ASN A 43 -9.62 -8.66 -11.72
N ASN A 44 -9.16 -8.36 -10.51
CA ASN A 44 -9.85 -8.71 -9.28
C ASN A 44 -11.05 -7.79 -9.04
N LEU A 45 -10.94 -6.50 -9.34
CA LEU A 45 -12.08 -5.59 -9.32
C LEU A 45 -13.15 -6.00 -10.34
N THR A 46 -12.75 -6.47 -11.52
CA THR A 46 -13.66 -7.08 -12.50
C THR A 46 -14.40 -8.29 -11.92
N GLN A 47 -13.76 -9.13 -11.11
CA GLN A 47 -14.44 -10.23 -10.42
C GLN A 47 -15.53 -9.70 -9.47
N VAL A 48 -15.28 -8.59 -8.75
CA VAL A 48 -16.32 -7.97 -7.90
C VAL A 48 -17.50 -7.53 -8.75
N ARG A 49 -17.28 -6.85 -9.87
CA ARG A 49 -18.31 -6.47 -10.83
C ARG A 49 -19.13 -7.69 -11.28
N ASP A 50 -18.43 -8.75 -11.66
CA ASP A 50 -19.08 -9.97 -12.16
C ASP A 50 -19.96 -10.64 -11.08
N GLN A 51 -19.58 -10.56 -9.80
CA GLN A 51 -20.42 -11.00 -8.69
C GLN A 51 -21.72 -10.18 -8.58
N PHE A 52 -21.65 -8.85 -8.78
CA PHE A 52 -22.87 -8.02 -8.83
C PHE A 52 -23.75 -8.37 -10.01
N SER A 53 -23.16 -8.52 -11.21
CA SER A 53 -23.87 -8.89 -12.43
C SER A 53 -24.52 -10.28 -12.35
N ALA A 54 -23.86 -11.22 -11.69
CA ALA A 54 -24.37 -12.57 -11.46
C ALA A 54 -25.43 -12.64 -10.35
N GLY A 55 -25.76 -11.52 -9.70
CA GLY A 55 -26.76 -11.48 -8.63
C GLY A 55 -26.30 -12.09 -7.29
N ALA A 56 -24.98 -12.22 -7.09
CA ALA A 56 -24.42 -12.81 -5.87
C ALA A 56 -24.79 -12.05 -4.57
N PHE A 57 -25.22 -10.81 -4.70
CA PHE A 57 -25.71 -9.96 -3.60
C PHE A 57 -27.23 -9.81 -3.54
N ASN A 58 -27.97 -10.37 -4.51
CA ASN A 58 -29.43 -10.22 -4.62
C ASN A 58 -30.21 -11.14 -3.64
N ASN A 59 -31.53 -10.91 -3.52
CA ASN A 59 -32.42 -11.71 -2.66
C ASN A 59 -32.72 -13.13 -3.16
N ALA A 60 -32.09 -13.57 -4.22
CA ALA A 60 -32.34 -14.90 -4.78
C ALA A 60 -31.79 -16.01 -3.87
N SER A 61 -32.27 -17.23 -4.04
CA SER A 61 -31.69 -18.44 -3.41
C SER A 61 -30.21 -18.63 -3.72
N THR A 62 -29.71 -17.91 -4.71
CA THR A 62 -28.30 -17.84 -5.14
C THR A 62 -27.47 -16.78 -4.42
N ARG A 63 -28.03 -16.06 -3.43
CA ARG A 63 -27.29 -15.04 -2.69
C ARG A 63 -26.05 -15.63 -2.03
N LYS A 64 -24.90 -15.30 -2.57
CA LYS A 64 -23.60 -15.76 -2.08
C LYS A 64 -23.09 -14.87 -0.94
N TYR A 65 -23.29 -13.54 -1.09
CA TYR A 65 -22.80 -12.56 -0.14
C TYR A 65 -23.90 -11.72 0.49
N GLY A 66 -23.85 -11.54 1.80
CA GLY A 66 -24.74 -10.66 2.53
C GLY A 66 -24.21 -9.23 2.70
N GLY A 67 -22.94 -9.01 2.41
CA GLY A 67 -22.30 -7.70 2.51
C GLY A 67 -20.83 -7.71 2.11
N LEU A 68 -20.23 -6.52 2.22
CA LEU A 68 -18.79 -6.32 1.95
C LEU A 68 -18.09 -5.81 3.22
N ILE A 69 -16.78 -6.08 3.32
CA ILE A 69 -15.91 -5.55 4.37
C ILE A 69 -14.81 -4.69 3.74
N PHE A 70 -14.58 -3.51 4.34
CA PHE A 70 -13.53 -2.56 3.96
C PHE A 70 -12.76 -2.09 5.20
N THR A 71 -11.46 -2.34 5.26
CA THR A 71 -10.59 -1.86 6.35
C THR A 71 -9.58 -0.82 5.89
N SER A 72 -9.64 -0.42 4.63
CA SER A 72 -8.69 0.49 4.00
C SER A 72 -9.41 1.44 3.05
N GLN A 73 -9.03 2.71 3.07
CA GLN A 73 -9.50 3.70 2.10
C GLN A 73 -9.18 3.29 0.66
N ARG A 74 -8.03 2.65 0.42
CA ARG A 74 -7.61 2.19 -0.91
C ARG A 74 -8.57 1.14 -1.49
N ALA A 75 -9.05 0.21 -0.66
CA ALA A 75 -10.05 -0.75 -1.12
C ALA A 75 -11.37 -0.08 -1.52
N VAL A 76 -11.78 0.97 -0.77
CA VAL A 76 -12.98 1.75 -1.11
C VAL A 76 -12.76 2.54 -2.41
N GLU A 77 -11.59 3.18 -2.57
CA GLU A 77 -11.25 3.93 -3.79
C GLU A 77 -11.25 3.02 -5.03
N GLY A 78 -10.62 1.83 -4.94
CA GLY A 78 -10.63 0.87 -6.05
C GLY A 78 -12.03 0.38 -6.40
N PHE A 79 -12.85 0.10 -5.38
CA PHE A 79 -14.24 -0.28 -5.58
C PHE A 79 -15.08 0.87 -6.18
N ALA A 80 -14.85 2.12 -5.75
CA ALA A 80 -15.51 3.30 -6.31
C ALA A 80 -15.15 3.49 -7.79
N GLN A 81 -13.87 3.40 -8.12
CA GLN A 81 -13.41 3.51 -9.50
C GLN A 81 -14.05 2.44 -10.39
N MET A 82 -14.10 1.20 -9.94
CA MET A 82 -14.75 0.11 -10.67
C MET A 82 -16.23 0.40 -10.93
N ILE A 83 -16.98 0.91 -9.94
CA ILE A 83 -18.39 1.28 -10.10
C ILE A 83 -18.56 2.42 -11.11
N GLU A 84 -17.66 3.41 -11.08
CA GLU A 84 -17.73 4.59 -11.97
C GLU A 84 -17.38 4.26 -13.43
N GLU A 85 -16.50 3.28 -13.65
CA GLU A 85 -16.10 2.81 -14.98
C GLU A 85 -17.19 1.95 -15.63
N GLU A 86 -18.06 1.28 -14.85
CA GLU A 86 -19.03 0.29 -15.30
C GLU A 86 -20.45 0.86 -15.35
N LYS A 87 -20.86 1.36 -16.51
CA LYS A 87 -22.17 1.99 -16.72
C LYS A 87 -23.34 1.01 -16.87
N ASP A 88 -23.03 -0.23 -17.27
CA ASP A 88 -24.05 -1.23 -17.62
C ASP A 88 -24.43 -2.16 -16.45
N VAL A 89 -23.76 -2.02 -15.31
CA VAL A 89 -24.00 -2.84 -14.11
C VAL A 89 -24.77 -2.07 -13.07
N THR A 90 -25.87 -2.67 -12.57
CA THR A 90 -26.63 -2.10 -11.46
C THR A 90 -26.01 -2.53 -10.13
N PHE A 91 -25.33 -1.61 -9.47
CA PHE A 91 -24.76 -1.83 -8.14
C PHE A 91 -25.74 -1.53 -7.02
N ASN A 92 -26.69 -0.59 -7.22
CA ASN A 92 -27.71 -0.27 -6.24
C ASN A 92 -28.78 -1.35 -6.21
N ILE A 93 -28.52 -2.40 -5.43
CA ILE A 93 -29.44 -3.51 -5.24
C ILE A 93 -30.28 -3.31 -3.97
N GLN A 94 -31.58 -3.58 -4.10
CA GLN A 94 -32.49 -3.58 -2.94
C GLN A 94 -32.68 -5.01 -2.46
N THR A 95 -32.24 -5.28 -1.23
CA THR A 95 -32.31 -6.62 -0.63
C THR A 95 -32.89 -6.56 0.78
N THR A 96 -33.38 -7.70 1.25
CA THR A 96 -33.85 -7.87 2.63
C THR A 96 -33.15 -9.08 3.25
N PRO A 97 -32.24 -8.90 4.24
CA PRO A 97 -31.77 -7.60 4.77
C PRO A 97 -31.05 -6.75 3.72
N PRO A 98 -30.92 -5.41 3.92
CA PRO A 98 -30.17 -4.54 3.03
C PRO A 98 -28.72 -5.00 2.84
N LEU A 99 -28.06 -4.57 1.76
CA LEU A 99 -26.61 -4.78 1.58
C LEU A 99 -25.84 -4.07 2.70
N ILE A 100 -25.01 -4.81 3.42
CA ILE A 100 -24.22 -4.26 4.52
C ILE A 100 -22.80 -3.99 4.06
N LEU A 101 -22.29 -2.78 4.36
CA LEU A 101 -20.92 -2.37 4.14
C LEU A 101 -20.26 -2.20 5.51
N TYR A 102 -19.46 -3.18 5.90
CA TYR A 102 -18.70 -3.12 7.15
C TYR A 102 -17.38 -2.37 6.95
N THR A 103 -17.03 -1.52 7.91
CA THR A 103 -15.77 -0.76 7.84
C THR A 103 -15.17 -0.52 9.23
N VAL A 104 -13.88 -0.18 9.27
CA VAL A 104 -13.19 0.18 10.49
C VAL A 104 -12.65 1.60 10.39
N GLY A 105 -12.88 2.39 11.44
CA GLY A 105 -12.34 3.74 11.56
C GLY A 105 -13.07 4.82 10.76
N PRO A 106 -13.02 6.08 11.25
CA PRO A 106 -13.81 7.19 10.71
C PRO A 106 -13.37 7.64 9.31
N ALA A 107 -12.09 7.48 8.97
CA ALA A 107 -11.56 7.89 7.68
C ALA A 107 -12.13 7.02 6.55
N THR A 108 -12.03 5.70 6.68
CA THR A 108 -12.60 4.74 5.72
C THR A 108 -14.12 4.86 5.63
N ALA A 109 -14.78 5.07 6.78
CA ALA A 109 -16.23 5.26 6.83
C ALA A 109 -16.70 6.49 6.05
N ARG A 110 -15.99 7.62 6.13
CA ARG A 110 -16.31 8.83 5.34
C ARG A 110 -16.23 8.57 3.84
N THR A 111 -15.15 7.95 3.38
CA THR A 111 -15.00 7.61 1.95
C THR A 111 -16.10 6.66 1.49
N LEU A 112 -16.42 5.66 2.32
CA LEU A 112 -17.46 4.69 2.03
C LEU A 112 -18.87 5.32 2.05
N THR A 113 -19.12 6.32 2.90
CA THR A 113 -20.39 7.08 2.92
C THR A 113 -20.57 7.86 1.62
N THR A 114 -19.54 8.53 1.14
CA THR A 114 -19.60 9.24 -0.16
C THR A 114 -19.91 8.28 -1.32
N LEU A 115 -19.26 7.12 -1.33
CA LEU A 115 -19.53 6.07 -2.32
C LEU A 115 -20.99 5.56 -2.23
N ARG A 116 -21.46 5.23 -1.01
CA ARG A 116 -22.82 4.75 -0.77
C ARG A 116 -23.85 5.76 -1.27
N ASP A 117 -23.72 7.01 -0.88
CA ASP A 117 -24.70 8.05 -1.21
C ASP A 117 -24.82 8.26 -2.73
N LYS A 118 -23.72 8.08 -3.44
CA LYS A 118 -23.66 8.24 -4.91
C LYS A 118 -24.18 7.00 -5.67
N HIS A 119 -23.79 5.79 -5.23
CA HIS A 119 -23.93 4.58 -6.05
C HIS A 119 -24.74 3.45 -5.40
N LEU A 120 -24.86 3.44 -4.06
CA LEU A 120 -25.43 2.35 -3.27
C LEU A 120 -26.41 2.87 -2.19
N PRO A 121 -27.34 3.78 -2.52
CA PRO A 121 -28.13 4.49 -1.49
C PRO A 121 -28.98 3.56 -0.59
N SER A 122 -29.25 2.33 -1.02
CA SER A 122 -29.97 1.32 -0.22
C SER A 122 -29.05 0.54 0.75
N ALA A 123 -27.74 0.69 0.66
CA ALA A 123 -26.80 -0.02 1.53
C ALA A 123 -26.64 0.65 2.89
N LEU A 124 -26.36 -0.16 3.92
CA LEU A 124 -26.11 0.32 5.28
C LEU A 124 -24.62 0.17 5.64
N ILE A 125 -24.05 1.19 6.27
CA ILE A 125 -22.66 1.18 6.73
C ILE A 125 -22.63 0.95 8.24
N HIS A 126 -21.79 0.01 8.69
CA HIS A 126 -21.60 -0.32 10.09
C HIS A 126 -20.13 -0.50 10.45
N GLY A 127 -19.79 -0.30 11.72
CA GLY A 127 -18.49 -0.59 12.29
C GLY A 127 -17.50 0.58 12.33
N ALA A 128 -17.87 1.79 11.90
CA ALA A 128 -17.00 2.97 11.89
C ALA A 128 -16.30 3.25 13.24
N ASP A 129 -16.98 2.99 14.34
CA ASP A 129 -16.51 3.30 15.71
C ASP A 129 -15.78 2.13 16.37
N THR A 130 -15.61 1.00 15.69
CA THR A 130 -14.96 -0.19 16.27
C THR A 130 -13.45 0.00 16.51
N GLY A 131 -12.81 0.91 15.80
CA GLY A 131 -11.42 1.32 15.97
C GLY A 131 -10.38 0.28 15.53
N THR A 132 -10.67 -1.02 15.63
CA THR A 132 -9.76 -2.11 15.23
C THR A 132 -10.50 -3.19 14.43
N GLY A 133 -9.73 -3.96 13.63
CA GLY A 133 -10.28 -5.11 12.89
C GLY A 133 -10.83 -6.21 13.81
N GLU A 134 -10.24 -6.40 14.98
CA GLU A 134 -10.71 -7.36 15.98
C GLU A 134 -12.08 -6.96 16.53
N ASN A 135 -12.22 -5.71 16.98
CA ASN A 135 -13.50 -5.19 17.44
C ASN A 135 -14.57 -5.23 16.33
N LEU A 136 -14.17 -4.93 15.08
CA LEU A 136 -15.08 -5.05 13.94
C LEU A 136 -15.54 -6.50 13.76
N ALA A 137 -14.66 -7.48 13.87
CA ALA A 137 -15.03 -8.89 13.74
C ALA A 137 -16.01 -9.32 14.83
N HIS A 138 -15.78 -8.94 16.09
CA HIS A 138 -16.74 -9.22 17.18
C HIS A 138 -18.08 -8.51 16.98
N PHE A 139 -18.06 -7.26 16.52
CA PHE A 139 -19.28 -6.56 16.15
C PHE A 139 -20.06 -7.29 15.04
N ILE A 140 -19.35 -7.73 13.99
CA ILE A 140 -19.95 -8.49 12.88
C ILE A 140 -20.61 -9.77 13.39
N LEU A 141 -19.95 -10.56 14.26
CA LEU A 141 -20.52 -11.80 14.80
C LEU A 141 -21.90 -11.57 15.42
N SER A 142 -22.04 -10.55 16.25
CA SER A 142 -23.33 -10.25 16.93
C SER A 142 -24.36 -9.62 15.99
N HIS A 143 -23.94 -8.64 15.17
CA HIS A 143 -24.83 -7.92 14.26
C HIS A 143 -25.35 -8.84 13.15
N TYR A 144 -24.45 -9.62 12.54
CA TYR A 144 -24.78 -10.50 11.43
C TYR A 144 -25.67 -11.68 11.84
N ASP A 145 -25.50 -12.15 13.09
CA ASP A 145 -26.37 -13.18 13.69
C ASP A 145 -27.81 -12.69 13.83
N SER A 146 -28.00 -11.42 14.16
CA SER A 146 -29.35 -10.82 14.24
C SER A 146 -30.03 -10.66 12.88
N LEU A 147 -29.24 -10.44 11.82
CA LEU A 147 -29.75 -10.29 10.45
C LEU A 147 -30.03 -11.64 9.77
N TYR A 148 -29.21 -12.65 10.07
CA TYR A 148 -29.25 -13.96 9.44
C TYR A 148 -29.27 -15.08 10.51
N PRO A 149 -30.40 -15.28 11.19
CA PRO A 149 -30.49 -16.25 12.30
C PRO A 149 -30.36 -17.70 11.86
N THR A 150 -30.70 -18.04 10.62
CA THR A 150 -30.73 -19.43 10.13
C THR A 150 -29.66 -19.74 9.12
N HIS A 151 -29.55 -18.94 8.08
CA HIS A 151 -28.56 -19.14 7.02
C HIS A 151 -27.80 -17.84 6.80
N LYS A 152 -26.49 -17.87 6.97
CA LYS A 152 -25.61 -16.71 6.81
C LYS A 152 -24.88 -16.78 5.46
N PRO A 153 -25.23 -15.89 4.49
CA PRO A 153 -24.39 -15.69 3.31
C PRO A 153 -22.98 -15.28 3.74
N ALA A 154 -21.97 -15.58 2.94
CA ALA A 154 -20.62 -15.12 3.23
C ALA A 154 -20.51 -13.59 3.16
N LEU A 155 -19.42 -13.03 3.67
CA LEU A 155 -19.02 -11.65 3.47
C LEU A 155 -17.85 -11.60 2.47
N LEU A 156 -17.91 -10.68 1.51
CA LEU A 156 -16.79 -10.42 0.60
C LEU A 156 -15.90 -9.34 1.21
N PHE A 157 -14.65 -9.68 1.50
CA PHE A 157 -13.69 -8.77 2.12
C PHE A 157 -12.69 -8.26 1.08
N LEU A 158 -12.80 -6.98 0.70
CA LEU A 158 -11.89 -6.34 -0.24
C LEU A 158 -10.65 -5.84 0.51
N VAL A 159 -9.49 -6.41 0.17
CA VAL A 159 -8.25 -6.24 0.92
C VAL A 159 -7.09 -5.76 0.05
N GLY A 160 -6.04 -5.26 0.69
CA GLY A 160 -4.72 -5.11 0.06
C GLY A 160 -3.92 -6.40 0.10
N GLU A 161 -2.87 -6.48 -0.71
CA GLU A 161 -1.94 -7.61 -0.72
C GLU A 161 -1.35 -7.85 0.68
N VAL A 162 -0.89 -6.78 1.34
CA VAL A 162 -0.41 -6.83 2.72
C VAL A 162 -1.55 -6.46 3.67
N ARG A 163 -1.97 -7.41 4.49
CA ARG A 163 -3.10 -7.26 5.42
C ARG A 163 -2.95 -8.13 6.66
N ARG A 164 -3.72 -7.79 7.69
CA ARG A 164 -3.89 -8.64 8.87
C ARG A 164 -5.07 -9.58 8.66
N ASP A 165 -4.94 -10.81 9.12
CA ASP A 165 -5.92 -11.88 8.97
C ASP A 165 -6.88 -12.04 10.16
N ILE A 166 -6.88 -11.08 11.09
CA ILE A 166 -7.66 -11.16 12.32
C ILE A 166 -9.17 -11.27 12.04
N ILE A 167 -9.69 -10.55 11.05
CA ILE A 167 -11.14 -10.56 10.73
C ILE A 167 -11.57 -11.95 10.26
N PRO A 168 -11.01 -12.55 9.18
CA PRO A 168 -11.42 -13.87 8.75
C PRO A 168 -11.14 -14.95 9.81
N LYS A 169 -10.04 -14.85 10.55
CA LYS A 169 -9.76 -15.80 11.65
C LYS A 169 -10.83 -15.75 12.74
N THR A 170 -11.25 -14.56 13.17
CA THR A 170 -12.28 -14.42 14.20
C THR A 170 -13.66 -14.86 13.71
N LEU A 171 -14.04 -14.47 12.49
CA LEU A 171 -15.38 -14.77 11.96
C LEU A 171 -15.57 -16.25 11.62
N MET A 172 -14.52 -16.93 11.19
CA MET A 172 -14.53 -18.35 10.82
C MET A 172 -13.91 -19.26 11.89
N ASP A 173 -13.70 -18.78 13.12
CA ASP A 173 -13.05 -19.54 14.19
C ASP A 173 -13.79 -20.88 14.41
N LYS A 174 -13.03 -21.98 14.33
CA LYS A 174 -13.55 -23.33 14.49
C LYS A 174 -14.01 -23.64 15.93
N THR A 175 -13.61 -22.83 16.91
CA THR A 175 -14.10 -22.94 18.30
C THR A 175 -15.52 -22.40 18.49
N LEU A 176 -15.97 -21.51 17.57
CA LEU A 176 -17.35 -21.04 17.57
C LEU A 176 -18.30 -22.16 17.11
N PRO A 177 -19.54 -22.20 17.63
CA PRO A 177 -20.61 -23.00 17.06
C PRO A 177 -20.78 -22.74 15.56
N VAL A 178 -21.06 -23.77 14.78
CA VAL A 178 -21.14 -23.67 13.31
C VAL A 178 -22.14 -22.61 12.85
N GLU A 179 -23.28 -22.50 13.56
CA GLU A 179 -24.33 -21.54 13.29
C GLU A 179 -23.95 -20.09 13.62
N LYS A 180 -22.89 -19.89 14.42
CA LYS A 180 -22.36 -18.56 14.75
C LYS A 180 -21.28 -18.09 13.80
N ARG A 181 -20.68 -19.00 13.05
CA ARG A 181 -19.60 -18.66 12.10
C ARG A 181 -20.13 -17.85 10.93
N VAL A 182 -19.32 -16.91 10.47
CA VAL A 182 -19.61 -16.12 9.27
C VAL A 182 -18.51 -16.40 8.25
N GLY A 183 -18.89 -16.95 7.09
CA GLY A 183 -17.94 -17.17 6.00
C GLY A 183 -17.38 -15.85 5.49
N VAL A 184 -16.05 -15.80 5.24
CA VAL A 184 -15.39 -14.65 4.64
C VAL A 184 -14.59 -15.11 3.43
N GLU A 185 -14.83 -14.44 2.31
CA GLU A 185 -14.03 -14.60 1.10
C GLU A 185 -13.22 -13.33 0.90
N GLU A 186 -11.90 -13.45 0.93
CA GLU A 186 -11.00 -12.31 0.73
C GLU A 186 -10.67 -12.15 -0.75
N LEU A 187 -10.70 -10.91 -1.23
CA LEU A 187 -10.26 -10.57 -2.58
C LEU A 187 -9.29 -9.40 -2.53
N VAL A 188 -8.07 -9.62 -2.98
CA VAL A 188 -7.03 -8.59 -3.04
C VAL A 188 -7.37 -7.65 -4.19
N VAL A 189 -7.64 -6.38 -3.91
CA VAL A 189 -8.06 -5.39 -4.92
C VAL A 189 -7.05 -4.29 -5.16
N TYR A 190 -6.01 -4.20 -4.33
CA TYR A 190 -4.86 -3.31 -4.55
C TYR A 190 -3.58 -3.93 -3.99
N GLU A 191 -2.47 -3.51 -4.55
CA GLU A 191 -1.12 -3.85 -4.10
C GLU A 191 -0.26 -2.60 -3.98
N THR A 192 0.90 -2.73 -3.36
CA THR A 192 1.93 -1.69 -3.34
C THR A 192 3.14 -2.23 -4.09
N GLY A 193 3.48 -1.58 -5.18
CA GLY A 193 4.60 -1.98 -6.02
C GLY A 193 5.55 -0.82 -6.32
N VAL A 194 6.62 -1.11 -7.04
CA VAL A 194 7.51 -0.09 -7.58
C VAL A 194 6.75 0.68 -8.67
N MET A 195 6.82 2.02 -8.63
CA MET A 195 6.22 2.88 -9.65
C MET A 195 6.78 2.53 -11.04
N GLU A 196 5.91 2.46 -12.05
CA GLU A 196 6.34 2.18 -13.42
C GLU A 196 7.32 3.23 -13.94
N SER A 197 7.13 4.49 -13.55
CA SER A 197 8.03 5.58 -13.96
C SER A 197 9.35 5.63 -13.18
N PHE A 198 9.48 4.88 -12.07
CA PHE A 198 10.60 5.04 -11.13
C PHE A 198 11.97 4.90 -11.80
N GLU A 199 12.18 3.86 -12.62
CA GLU A 199 13.48 3.65 -13.26
C GLU A 199 13.83 4.81 -14.21
N GLY A 200 12.86 5.30 -14.98
CA GLY A 200 13.03 6.46 -15.87
C GLY A 200 13.31 7.76 -15.12
N ASP A 201 12.45 8.08 -14.16
CA ASP A 201 12.58 9.30 -13.34
C ASP A 201 13.90 9.31 -12.56
N PHE A 202 14.30 8.17 -12.01
CA PHE A 202 15.54 8.04 -11.26
C PHE A 202 16.75 8.15 -12.19
N ALA A 203 16.75 7.48 -13.35
CA ALA A 203 17.82 7.58 -14.35
C ALA A 203 18.02 9.03 -14.83
N ASP A 204 16.91 9.74 -15.09
CA ASP A 204 16.92 11.13 -15.50
C ASP A 204 17.57 12.05 -14.45
N VAL A 205 17.22 11.85 -13.17
CA VAL A 205 17.79 12.65 -12.07
C VAL A 205 19.28 12.34 -11.89
N VAL A 206 19.67 11.06 -11.90
CA VAL A 206 21.08 10.65 -11.83
C VAL A 206 21.89 11.22 -12.99
N GLY A 207 21.36 11.13 -14.23
CA GLY A 207 22.04 11.61 -15.43
C GLY A 207 22.24 13.15 -15.48
N ARG A 208 21.37 13.91 -14.82
CA ARG A 208 21.48 15.39 -14.69
C ARG A 208 22.35 15.82 -13.51
N SER A 209 22.66 14.91 -12.60
CA SER A 209 23.48 15.21 -11.43
C SER A 209 24.96 15.34 -11.83
N SER A 210 25.67 16.28 -11.24
CA SER A 210 27.07 16.50 -11.47
C SER A 210 27.87 16.31 -10.18
N GLY A 211 29.04 15.66 -10.28
CA GLY A 211 29.87 15.33 -9.13
C GLY A 211 29.34 14.14 -8.33
N ASP A 212 29.84 13.99 -7.12
CA ASP A 212 29.46 12.91 -6.22
C ASP A 212 27.99 13.04 -5.76
N ILE A 213 27.26 11.94 -5.78
CA ILE A 213 25.84 11.89 -5.36
C ILE A 213 25.62 10.84 -4.27
N TRP A 214 24.72 11.14 -3.36
CA TRP A 214 24.19 10.20 -2.37
C TRP A 214 22.81 9.73 -2.76
N VAL A 215 22.57 8.42 -2.67
CA VAL A 215 21.25 7.81 -2.87
C VAL A 215 20.82 7.17 -1.56
N VAL A 216 19.75 7.67 -0.97
CA VAL A 216 19.19 7.17 0.31
C VAL A 216 18.00 6.27 0.05
N VAL A 217 18.10 5.02 0.50
CA VAL A 217 17.07 3.98 0.29
C VAL A 217 16.31 3.73 1.58
N PHE A 218 14.98 3.86 1.51
CA PHE A 218 14.09 3.81 2.68
C PHE A 218 13.43 2.45 2.92
N SER A 219 13.39 1.58 1.90
CA SER A 219 12.75 0.27 2.02
C SER A 219 13.40 -0.75 1.07
N PRO A 220 13.24 -2.05 1.32
CA PRO A 220 13.63 -3.11 0.40
C PRO A 220 13.00 -2.98 -1.00
N THR A 221 11.75 -2.50 -1.06
CA THR A 221 11.05 -2.32 -2.32
C THR A 221 11.74 -1.23 -3.15
N GLY A 222 12.05 -1.53 -4.40
CA GLY A 222 12.77 -0.62 -5.30
C GLY A 222 14.30 -0.78 -5.28
N CYS A 223 14.88 -1.57 -4.36
CA CYS A 223 16.33 -1.81 -4.35
C CYS A 223 16.82 -2.40 -5.67
N GLU A 224 16.10 -3.36 -6.23
CA GLU A 224 16.48 -3.98 -7.51
C GLU A 224 16.49 -2.95 -8.65
N ALA A 225 15.42 -2.19 -8.80
CA ALA A 225 15.31 -1.15 -9.81
C ALA A 225 16.39 -0.06 -9.65
N MET A 226 16.67 0.36 -8.41
CA MET A 226 17.75 1.29 -8.10
C MET A 226 19.13 0.74 -8.55
N LEU A 227 19.45 -0.50 -8.17
CA LEU A 227 20.72 -1.11 -8.53
C LEU A 227 20.87 -1.26 -10.06
N ARG A 228 19.78 -1.59 -10.76
CA ARG A 228 19.75 -1.70 -12.21
C ARG A 228 20.05 -0.37 -12.88
N VAL A 229 19.40 0.71 -12.45
CA VAL A 229 19.64 2.06 -12.98
C VAL A 229 21.08 2.52 -12.71
N LEU A 230 21.59 2.25 -11.51
CA LEU A 230 22.95 2.65 -11.13
C LEU A 230 24.05 1.73 -11.72
N GLY A 231 23.70 0.58 -12.29
CA GLY A 231 24.67 -0.40 -12.76
C GLY A 231 25.52 -0.98 -11.62
N LEU A 232 24.92 -1.22 -10.45
CA LEU A 232 25.61 -1.71 -9.24
C LEU A 232 25.22 -3.14 -8.90
N GLY A 233 26.02 -3.80 -8.07
CA GLY A 233 25.80 -5.18 -7.64
C GLY A 233 25.72 -6.16 -8.82
N PRO A 234 24.68 -7.00 -8.93
CA PRO A 234 24.55 -7.97 -10.01
C PRO A 234 24.33 -7.34 -11.39
N PHE A 235 24.05 -6.04 -11.46
CA PHE A 235 23.86 -5.27 -12.69
C PHE A 235 25.13 -4.51 -13.13
N ALA A 236 26.26 -4.72 -12.47
CA ALA A 236 27.53 -4.10 -12.85
C ALA A 236 27.92 -4.52 -14.27
N GLY A 237 28.15 -3.54 -15.15
CA GLY A 237 28.52 -3.76 -16.54
C GLY A 237 27.38 -4.07 -17.51
N THR A 238 26.10 -4.10 -17.07
CA THR A 238 24.94 -4.38 -17.94
C THR A 238 24.36 -3.14 -18.65
N GLY A 239 25.02 -2.01 -18.59
CA GLY A 239 24.91 -0.96 -19.59
C GLY A 239 23.79 0.07 -19.46
N THR A 240 22.99 0.10 -18.43
CA THR A 240 22.12 1.27 -18.15
C THR A 240 22.69 2.21 -17.09
N GLY A 241 23.91 1.91 -16.60
CA GLY A 241 24.57 2.73 -15.61
C GLY A 241 24.80 4.15 -16.14
N THR A 242 23.79 5.01 -15.94
CA THR A 242 23.96 6.44 -16.04
C THR A 242 24.77 6.85 -14.81
N GLY A 243 26.09 6.65 -14.89
CA GLY A 243 27.00 7.21 -13.88
C GLY A 243 26.72 8.71 -13.77
N ALA A 244 26.79 9.26 -12.57
CA ALA A 244 26.67 10.71 -12.32
C ALA A 244 27.81 11.46 -13.00
N GLY A 245 27.80 11.56 -14.33
CA GLY A 245 28.90 12.17 -15.10
C GLY A 245 30.27 11.65 -14.66
N ASN A 246 31.15 12.52 -14.18
CA ASN A 246 32.48 12.16 -13.62
C ASN A 246 32.47 11.90 -12.10
N GLY A 247 31.30 11.88 -11.44
CA GLY A 247 31.19 11.71 -9.99
C GLY A 247 30.96 10.26 -9.56
N LYS A 248 31.11 10.03 -8.25
CA LYS A 248 30.82 8.73 -7.61
C LYS A 248 29.41 8.69 -7.10
N VAL A 249 28.80 7.50 -7.14
CA VAL A 249 27.49 7.23 -6.54
C VAL A 249 27.67 6.47 -5.23
N PHE A 250 27.16 7.03 -4.15
CA PHE A 250 27.16 6.41 -2.84
C PHE A 250 25.75 6.04 -2.43
N VAL A 251 25.58 4.86 -1.84
CA VAL A 251 24.29 4.34 -1.39
C VAL A 251 24.26 4.31 0.14
N ALA A 252 23.27 4.97 0.72
CA ALA A 252 22.95 4.92 2.14
C ALA A 252 21.59 4.24 2.36
N THR A 253 21.49 3.36 3.36
CA THR A 253 20.22 2.78 3.78
C THR A 253 19.74 3.43 5.06
N ILE A 254 18.41 3.60 5.19
CA ILE A 254 17.78 4.19 6.36
C ILE A 254 17.92 3.32 7.62
N GLY A 255 18.23 2.05 7.44
CA GLY A 255 18.36 1.10 8.55
C GLY A 255 18.72 -0.31 8.10
N PRO A 256 18.88 -1.24 9.06
CA PRO A 256 19.43 -2.58 8.81
C PRO A 256 18.57 -3.44 7.88
N THR A 257 17.24 -3.34 7.96
CA THR A 257 16.35 -4.15 7.10
C THR A 257 16.64 -3.95 5.61
N THR A 258 16.85 -2.70 5.17
CA THR A 258 17.15 -2.39 3.77
C THR A 258 18.60 -2.76 3.42
N ARG A 259 19.55 -2.54 4.33
CA ARG A 259 20.95 -2.97 4.17
C ARG A 259 21.04 -4.49 3.98
N ASP A 260 20.41 -5.25 4.87
CA ASP A 260 20.47 -6.72 4.87
C ASP A 260 19.80 -7.27 3.60
N HIS A 261 18.70 -6.66 3.15
CA HIS A 261 18.07 -7.02 1.89
C HIS A 261 18.99 -6.80 0.68
N LEU A 262 19.69 -5.66 0.61
CA LEU A 262 20.68 -5.40 -0.46
C LEU A 262 21.81 -6.44 -0.47
N ARG A 263 22.34 -6.77 0.71
CA ARG A 263 23.41 -7.75 0.86
C ARG A 263 22.95 -9.17 0.52
N GLU A 264 21.84 -9.62 1.09
CA GLU A 264 21.38 -11.01 0.98
C GLU A 264 20.78 -11.33 -0.40
N LYS A 265 20.05 -10.38 -1.01
CA LYS A 265 19.40 -10.60 -2.31
C LYS A 265 20.25 -10.25 -3.50
N PHE A 266 21.13 -9.25 -3.37
CA PHE A 266 21.87 -8.71 -4.50
C PHE A 266 23.38 -8.74 -4.32
N GLY A 267 23.91 -9.22 -3.19
CA GLY A 267 25.34 -9.23 -2.90
C GLY A 267 25.96 -7.83 -2.87
N PHE A 268 25.14 -6.79 -2.65
CA PHE A 268 25.56 -5.41 -2.65
C PHE A 268 25.67 -4.85 -1.23
N GLU A 269 26.88 -4.39 -0.86
CA GLU A 269 27.10 -3.70 0.42
C GLU A 269 26.86 -2.20 0.25
N ALA A 270 25.86 -1.68 0.97
CA ALA A 270 25.62 -0.25 1.03
C ALA A 270 26.80 0.47 1.71
N HIS A 271 27.20 1.64 1.20
CA HIS A 271 28.30 2.42 1.76
C HIS A 271 28.01 2.90 3.19
N VAL A 272 26.73 3.14 3.48
CA VAL A 272 26.27 3.60 4.80
C VAL A 272 24.98 2.88 5.18
N CYS A 273 24.90 2.45 6.44
CA CYS A 273 23.63 2.12 7.11
C CYS A 273 23.44 3.15 8.23
N ALA A 274 22.39 3.95 8.14
CA ALA A 274 22.11 4.96 9.16
C ALA A 274 21.96 4.32 10.56
N PRO A 275 22.63 4.85 11.62
CA PRO A 275 22.52 4.32 12.97
C PRO A 275 21.13 4.55 13.58
N LYS A 276 20.37 5.55 13.05
CA LYS A 276 18.98 5.84 13.39
C LYS A 276 18.21 6.16 12.11
N PRO A 277 16.94 5.76 12.01
CA PRO A 277 16.10 6.03 10.82
C PRO A 277 15.58 7.49 10.83
N SER A 278 16.51 8.43 10.75
CA SER A 278 16.22 9.87 10.75
C SER A 278 17.18 10.62 9.83
N PRO A 279 16.89 11.88 9.44
CA PRO A 279 17.80 12.70 8.65
C PRO A 279 19.18 12.84 9.31
N GLU A 280 19.22 13.05 10.63
CA GLU A 280 20.46 13.18 11.41
C GLU A 280 21.28 11.89 11.37
N GLY A 281 20.61 10.73 11.51
CA GLY A 281 21.29 9.43 11.47
C GLY A 281 21.85 9.11 10.08
N VAL A 282 21.16 9.52 9.00
CA VAL A 282 21.71 9.41 7.65
C VAL A 282 22.95 10.29 7.49
N LEU A 283 22.89 11.56 7.92
CA LEU A 283 24.04 12.46 7.85
C LEU A 283 25.24 11.95 8.68
N GLU A 284 25.00 11.52 9.90
CA GLU A 284 26.04 10.94 10.79
C GLU A 284 26.78 9.78 10.10
N GLY A 285 26.01 8.87 9.47
CA GLY A 285 26.60 7.77 8.70
C GLY A 285 27.41 8.25 7.50
N ILE A 286 26.93 9.25 6.76
CA ILE A 286 27.61 9.84 5.62
C ILE A 286 28.92 10.51 6.08
N GLU A 287 28.89 11.35 7.10
CA GLU A 287 30.08 12.05 7.60
C GLU A 287 31.15 11.09 8.11
N LYS A 288 30.74 10.03 8.83
CA LYS A 288 31.63 8.97 9.28
C LYS A 288 32.30 8.25 8.11
N PHE A 289 31.53 7.88 7.09
CA PHE A 289 32.06 7.23 5.88
C PHE A 289 33.03 8.13 5.13
N MET A 290 32.71 9.42 4.97
CA MET A 290 33.57 10.38 4.25
C MET A 290 34.83 10.75 5.01
N SER A 291 34.84 10.65 6.34
CA SER A 291 36.06 10.86 7.16
C SER A 291 36.97 9.66 7.23
N GLY A 292 36.59 8.52 6.68
CA GLY A 292 37.38 7.29 6.66
C GLY A 292 37.52 6.60 8.03
N VAL A 293 36.62 6.90 8.95
CA VAL A 293 36.59 6.37 10.33
C VAL A 293 35.48 5.30 10.49
#